data_e08291b03366599f1eb9e6b990156b5e
#
_entry.id   e08291b03366599f1eb9e6b990156b5e
#
_cell.length_a   1.000
_cell.length_b   1.000
_cell.length_c   1.000
_cell.angle_alpha   90.00
_cell.angle_beta   90.00
_cell.angle_gamma   90.00
#
_symmetry.space_group_name_H-M   'P 1'
#
loop_
_entity.id
_entity.type
_entity.pdbx_description
1 polymer ?
#
loop_
_entity_poly.entity_id
_entity_poly.type
_entity_poly.pdbx_seq_one_letter_code
_entity_poly.pdbx_strand_id
1 'polypeptide(L)'
;MRKIILTILVSFLSLSAFAERYVMVTHGEGKDPFWPVVQKGGEDAARHVGADFEYIFNPSGDLGDMAKSIAAAAATQPDGMVVSLPDPEALG
;
A
#
# COMPACT_ATOMS: atom_id res chain seq x y z
N MET A 1 2.75 42.51 -7.69
CA MET A 1 2.91 41.50 -8.74
C MET A 1 3.82 40.34 -8.32
N ARG A 2 5.03 40.59 -7.79
CA ARG A 2 5.95 39.52 -7.39
C ARG A 2 5.41 38.61 -6.30
N LYS A 3 4.65 39.15 -5.32
CA LYS A 3 4.07 38.39 -4.21
C LYS A 3 2.98 37.42 -4.67
N ILE A 4 2.22 37.78 -5.70
CA ILE A 4 1.14 36.94 -6.24
C ILE A 4 1.73 35.70 -6.94
N ILE A 5 2.80 35.89 -7.71
CA ILE A 5 3.48 34.79 -8.41
C ILE A 5 4.05 33.78 -7.44
N LEU A 6 4.66 34.25 -6.34
CA LEU A 6 5.22 33.38 -5.30
C LEU A 6 4.15 32.55 -4.61
N THR A 7 2.97 33.13 -4.32
CA THR A 7 1.86 32.42 -3.69
C THR A 7 1.32 31.30 -4.59
N ILE A 8 1.20 31.54 -5.89
CA ILE A 8 0.77 30.52 -6.84
C ILE A 8 1.75 29.35 -6.90
N LEU A 9 3.04 29.62 -6.87
CA LEU A 9 4.09 28.60 -6.90
C LEU A 9 4.01 27.68 -5.67
N VAL A 10 3.82 28.23 -4.48
CA VAL A 10 3.69 27.48 -3.22
C VAL A 10 2.43 26.59 -3.26
N SER A 11 1.32 27.09 -3.77
CA SER A 11 0.08 26.30 -3.91
C SER A 11 0.26 25.10 -4.85
N PHE A 12 1.03 25.27 -5.91
CA PHE A 12 1.31 24.19 -6.86
C PHE A 12 2.16 23.09 -6.23
N LEU A 13 3.18 23.44 -5.45
CA LEU A 13 4.03 22.48 -4.73
C LEU A 13 3.23 21.70 -3.68
N SER A 14 2.27 22.34 -3.00
CA SER A 14 1.41 21.69 -2.02
C SER A 14 0.51 20.62 -2.65
N LEU A 15 -0.01 20.88 -3.85
CA LEU A 15 -0.87 19.93 -4.56
C LEU A 15 -0.12 18.67 -5.02
N SER A 16 1.16 18.80 -5.37
CA SER A 16 1.96 17.65 -5.83
C SER A 16 2.39 16.71 -4.70
N ALA A 17 2.17 17.08 -3.42
CA ALA A 17 2.58 16.29 -2.27
C ALA A 17 1.55 15.22 -1.84
N PHE A 18 0.36 15.16 -2.47
CA PHE A 18 -0.75 14.32 -2.03
C PHE A 18 -1.04 13.14 -2.97
N ALA A 19 -0.03 12.33 -3.27
CA ALA A 19 -0.28 11.06 -3.92
C ALA A 19 -0.88 10.08 -2.90
N GLU A 20 -1.95 9.39 -3.27
CA GLU A 20 -2.53 8.34 -2.45
C GLU A 20 -1.57 7.17 -2.34
N ARG A 21 -1.56 6.51 -1.18
CA ARG A 21 -0.69 5.38 -0.91
C ARG A 21 -1.51 4.20 -0.42
N TYR A 22 -1.32 3.05 -1.07
CA TYR A 22 -2.00 1.82 -0.74
C TYR A 22 -1.00 0.73 -0.38
N VAL A 23 -1.37 -0.10 0.59
CA VAL A 23 -0.55 -1.23 1.04
C VAL A 23 -1.37 -2.50 0.91
N MET A 24 -0.78 -3.52 0.29
CA MET A 24 -1.37 -4.85 0.21
C MET A 24 -0.53 -5.82 1.04
N VAL A 25 -1.16 -6.53 1.96
CA VAL A 25 -0.52 -7.54 2.80
C VAL A 25 -1.15 -8.89 2.49
N THR A 26 -0.35 -9.86 2.07
CA THR A 26 -0.85 -11.18 1.73
C THR A 26 -0.11 -12.28 2.45
N HIS A 27 -0.81 -13.40 2.64
CA HIS A 27 -0.20 -14.65 3.05
C HIS A 27 0.27 -15.41 1.80
N GLY A 28 0.99 -16.49 2.00
CA GLY A 28 1.38 -17.37 0.91
C GLY A 28 2.74 -17.97 1.15
N GLU A 29 3.04 -19.01 0.41
CA GLU A 29 4.37 -19.62 0.41
C GLU A 29 5.21 -19.04 -0.72
N GLY A 30 6.52 -18.86 -0.48
CA GLY A 30 7.41 -18.13 -1.37
C GLY A 30 7.54 -18.68 -2.79
N LYS A 31 7.01 -19.88 -3.05
CA LYS A 31 7.06 -20.54 -4.37
C LYS A 31 5.70 -20.61 -5.07
N ASP A 32 4.66 -20.06 -4.46
CA ASP A 32 3.33 -20.06 -5.07
C ASP A 32 3.28 -19.06 -6.22
N PRO A 33 3.02 -19.51 -7.46
CA PRO A 33 2.98 -18.59 -8.62
C PRO A 33 1.77 -17.68 -8.65
N PHE A 34 0.79 -17.89 -7.78
CA PHE A 34 -0.43 -17.08 -7.72
C PHE A 34 -0.16 -15.66 -7.25
N TRP A 35 0.62 -15.50 -6.16
CA TRP A 35 0.78 -14.19 -5.50
C TRP A 35 1.57 -13.17 -6.32
N PRO A 36 2.61 -13.55 -7.11
CA PRO A 36 3.24 -12.59 -8.01
C PRO A 36 2.30 -11.98 -9.03
N VAL A 37 1.28 -12.73 -9.47
CA VAL A 37 0.26 -12.22 -10.39
C VAL A 37 -0.62 -11.18 -9.67
N VAL A 38 -1.01 -11.44 -8.43
CA VAL A 38 -1.78 -10.50 -7.61
C VAL A 38 -0.98 -9.22 -7.38
N GLN A 39 0.30 -9.35 -7.01
CA GLN A 39 1.20 -8.21 -6.81
C GLN A 39 1.27 -7.34 -8.07
N LYS A 40 1.49 -7.96 -9.22
CA LYS A 40 1.57 -7.23 -10.48
C LYS A 40 0.27 -6.48 -10.79
N GLY A 41 -0.87 -7.11 -10.52
CA GLY A 41 -2.18 -6.47 -10.70
C GLY A 41 -2.31 -5.22 -9.84
N GLY A 42 -1.89 -5.29 -8.57
CA GLY A 42 -1.90 -4.15 -7.67
C GLY A 42 -0.97 -3.02 -8.13
N GLU A 43 0.24 -3.38 -8.55
CA GLU A 43 1.21 -2.41 -9.07
C GLU A 43 0.70 -1.70 -10.33
N ASP A 44 0.11 -2.47 -11.25
CA ASP A 44 -0.45 -1.93 -12.50
C ASP A 44 -1.63 -0.99 -12.23
N ALA A 45 -2.52 -1.38 -11.32
CA ALA A 45 -3.68 -0.56 -10.95
C ALA A 45 -3.24 0.76 -10.29
N ALA A 46 -2.27 0.71 -9.38
CA ALA A 46 -1.75 1.89 -8.71
C ALA A 46 -1.09 2.84 -9.70
N ARG A 47 -0.32 2.32 -10.63
CA ARG A 47 0.31 3.11 -11.69
C ARG A 47 -0.72 3.77 -12.58
N HIS A 48 -1.82 3.08 -12.86
CA HIS A 48 -2.90 3.61 -13.71
C HIS A 48 -3.60 4.81 -13.07
N VAL A 49 -3.74 4.83 -11.74
CA VAL A 49 -4.40 5.94 -11.03
C VAL A 49 -3.41 6.92 -10.41
N GLY A 50 -2.12 6.74 -10.61
CA GLY A 50 -1.10 7.64 -10.09
C GLY A 50 -0.88 7.53 -8.58
N ALA A 51 -1.12 6.36 -8.00
CA ALA A 51 -0.95 6.11 -6.57
C ALA A 51 0.37 5.37 -6.29
N ASP A 52 0.87 5.51 -5.06
CA ASP A 52 1.96 4.67 -4.56
C ASP A 52 1.42 3.34 -4.05
N PHE A 53 2.17 2.28 -4.27
CA PHE A 53 1.76 0.93 -3.89
C PHE A 53 2.91 0.20 -3.23
N GLU A 54 2.62 -0.42 -2.08
CA GLU A 54 3.55 -1.29 -1.38
C GLU A 54 2.94 -2.67 -1.19
N TYR A 55 3.73 -3.70 -1.48
CA TYR A 55 3.31 -5.09 -1.33
C TYR A 55 4.14 -5.76 -0.25
N ILE A 56 3.47 -6.31 0.77
CA ILE A 56 4.09 -7.02 1.87
C ILE A 56 3.65 -8.49 1.81
N PHE A 57 4.62 -9.36 1.64
CA PHE A 57 4.41 -10.79 1.50
C PHE A 57 4.96 -11.52 2.71
N ASN A 58 4.20 -12.48 3.22
CA ASN A 58 4.58 -13.25 4.41
C ASN A 58 4.88 -14.70 4.02
N PRO A 59 6.12 -15.02 3.63
CA PRO A 59 6.48 -16.34 3.09
C PRO A 59 6.49 -17.44 4.14
N SER A 60 6.54 -17.11 5.42
CA SER A 60 6.55 -18.10 6.51
C SER A 60 5.23 -18.84 6.66
N GLY A 61 4.13 -18.25 6.19
CA GLY A 61 2.79 -18.77 6.42
C GLY A 61 2.30 -18.65 7.87
N ASP A 62 3.07 -18.02 8.75
CA ASP A 62 2.72 -17.83 10.16
C ASP A 62 1.71 -16.68 10.30
N LEU A 63 0.56 -16.98 10.91
CA LEU A 63 -0.50 -15.98 11.12
C LEU A 63 -0.08 -14.90 12.09
N GLY A 64 0.77 -15.21 13.07
CA GLY A 64 1.33 -14.22 13.98
C GLY A 64 2.22 -13.23 13.27
N ASP A 65 3.07 -13.68 12.35
CA ASP A 65 3.90 -12.81 11.52
C ASP A 65 3.05 -11.93 10.61
N MET A 66 1.99 -12.50 10.05
CA MET A 66 1.06 -11.75 9.20
C MET A 66 0.32 -10.68 9.99
N ALA A 67 -0.14 -11.00 11.19
CA ALA A 67 -0.80 -10.03 12.06
C ALA A 67 0.13 -8.86 12.40
N LYS A 68 1.41 -9.12 12.65
CA LYS A 68 2.42 -8.08 12.88
C LYS A 68 2.62 -7.21 11.64
N SER A 69 2.66 -7.82 10.46
CA SER A 69 2.81 -7.08 9.20
C SER A 69 1.62 -6.17 8.94
N ILE A 70 0.40 -6.65 9.21
CA ILE A 70 -0.82 -5.85 9.06
C ILE A 70 -0.80 -4.67 10.04
N ALA A 71 -0.47 -4.91 11.30
CA ALA A 71 -0.42 -3.85 12.31
C ALA A 71 0.65 -2.81 11.97
N ALA A 72 1.83 -3.24 11.52
CA ALA A 72 2.90 -2.34 11.12
C ALA A 72 2.50 -1.49 9.91
N ALA A 73 1.86 -2.10 8.92
CA ALA A 73 1.38 -1.38 7.75
C ALA A 73 0.30 -0.36 8.11
N ALA A 74 -0.65 -0.74 8.96
CA ALA A 74 -1.70 0.15 9.43
C ALA A 74 -1.15 1.35 10.20
N ALA A 75 -0.09 1.14 10.98
CA ALA A 75 0.56 2.20 11.75
C ALA A 75 1.19 3.28 10.86
N THR A 76 1.50 2.98 9.61
CA THR A 76 2.01 3.96 8.64
C THR A 76 0.91 4.84 8.04
N GLN A 77 -0.33 4.60 8.37
CA GLN A 77 -1.51 5.37 7.93
C GLN A 77 -1.63 5.48 6.39
N PRO A 78 -1.70 4.33 5.68
CA PRO A 78 -1.97 4.38 4.25
C PRO A 78 -3.39 4.85 3.98
N ASP A 79 -3.65 5.31 2.77
CA ASP A 79 -5.00 5.72 2.35
C ASP A 79 -5.95 4.52 2.22
N GLY A 80 -5.39 3.35 1.92
CA GLY A 80 -6.14 2.11 1.88
C GLY A 80 -5.24 0.90 2.07
N MET A 81 -5.83 -0.20 2.54
CA MET A 81 -5.15 -1.48 2.70
C MET A 81 -5.96 -2.59 2.07
N VAL A 82 -5.26 -3.52 1.44
CA VAL A 82 -5.82 -4.77 0.96
C VAL A 82 -5.12 -5.91 1.72
N VAL A 83 -5.90 -6.78 2.31
CA VAL A 83 -5.37 -7.87 3.14
C VAL A 83 -6.02 -9.17 2.71
N SER A 84 -5.22 -10.20 2.47
CA SER A 84 -5.75 -11.55 2.35
C SER A 84 -6.06 -12.09 3.74
N LEU A 85 -7.14 -12.85 3.88
CA LEU A 85 -7.67 -13.21 5.20
C LEU A 85 -7.84 -14.74 5.30
N PRO A 86 -6.72 -15.50 5.44
CA PRO A 86 -6.80 -16.95 5.54
C PRO A 86 -7.53 -17.42 6.81
N ASP A 87 -7.49 -16.61 7.88
CA ASP A 87 -8.18 -16.88 9.13
C ASP A 87 -8.75 -15.58 9.69
N PRO A 88 -10.07 -15.36 9.56
CA PRO A 88 -10.68 -14.11 10.04
C PRO A 88 -10.68 -13.98 11.57
N GLU A 89 -10.64 -15.07 12.32
CA GLU A 89 -10.56 -15.00 13.78
C GLU A 89 -9.20 -14.51 14.24
N ALA A 90 -8.12 -14.94 13.58
CA ALA A 90 -6.77 -14.54 13.94
C ALA A 90 -6.40 -13.13 13.46
N LEU A 91 -6.96 -12.68 12.34
CA LEU A 91 -6.54 -11.47 11.64
C LEU A 91 -7.61 -10.38 11.58
N GLY A 92 -8.81 -10.72 11.99
CA GLY A 92 -9.94 -9.80 11.97
C GLY A 92 -9.92 -8.65 12.96
#